data_3214c7f5f9a9f697c8c5a7ff1db032b1
#
_entry.id   3214c7f5f9a9f697c8c5a7ff1db032b1
#
_cell.length_a   1.000
_cell.length_b   1.000
_cell.length_c   1.000
_cell.angle_alpha   90.00
_cell.angle_beta   90.00
_cell.angle_gamma   90.00
#
_symmetry.space_group_name_H-M   'P 1'
#
loop_
_entity.id
_entity.type
_entity.pdbx_description
1 polymer ?
#
loop_
_entity_poly.entity_id
_entity_poly.type
_entity_poly.pdbx_seq_one_letter_code
_entity_poly.pdbx_strand_id
1 'polypeptide(L)'
;MKLLAFDTSSKALSVAILEDEALLAETTLTIKKNHSITLMPVIDFLMQQVDLTPKDLDRVVVAEGPGSYTGLRIAVATAKTLAHTLGIELVGVSSLLALVPDDLEGLVVPVMDARRNNVYAGFYQEDQLVAPEGHFPFEEVLERAATSEQVTFVGEVTAFKEQIASSLPRATYYETLPDAVKIGRLGLKQAPVSLHDFVPHYLKRVEAEENWLKDHTESTTSYIKRL
;
A
#
# COMPACT_ATOMS: atom_id res chain seq x y z
N MET A 1 0.20 23.12 2.24
CA MET A 1 0.78 22.16 1.27
C MET A 1 -0.35 21.36 0.66
N LYS A 2 -0.47 21.40 -0.67
CA LYS A 2 -1.47 20.63 -1.41
C LYS A 2 -0.86 19.32 -1.91
N LEU A 3 -1.49 18.21 -1.60
CA LEU A 3 -0.96 16.90 -1.97
C LEU A 3 -2.02 16.01 -2.62
N LEU A 4 -1.54 15.19 -3.54
CA LEU A 4 -2.29 14.13 -4.18
C LEU A 4 -1.82 12.80 -3.61
N ALA A 5 -2.73 12.03 -3.03
CA ALA A 5 -2.45 10.71 -2.49
C ALA A 5 -3.23 9.63 -3.23
N PHE A 6 -2.64 8.46 -3.50
CA PHE A 6 -3.36 7.36 -4.13
C PHE A 6 -2.73 5.98 -3.90
N ASP A 7 -3.58 4.96 -4.06
CA ASP A 7 -3.25 3.54 -4.02
C ASP A 7 -3.94 2.77 -5.15
N THR A 8 -3.19 1.87 -5.77
CA THR A 8 -3.67 0.85 -6.72
C THR A 8 -3.11 -0.54 -6.41
N SER A 9 -2.64 -0.77 -5.17
CA SER A 9 -1.96 -1.99 -4.75
C SER A 9 -2.87 -3.21 -4.60
N SER A 10 -4.19 -3.01 -4.52
CA SER A 10 -5.20 -4.05 -4.31
C SER A 10 -6.27 -4.04 -5.41
N LYS A 11 -7.43 -4.64 -5.13
CA LYS A 11 -8.62 -4.59 -6.02
C LYS A 11 -9.27 -3.21 -6.04
N ALA A 12 -9.01 -2.39 -5.03
CA ALA A 12 -9.51 -1.04 -4.95
C ALA A 12 -8.52 -0.04 -5.53
N LEU A 13 -9.06 1.05 -6.05
CA LEU A 13 -8.37 2.27 -6.41
C LEU A 13 -8.81 3.33 -5.41
N SER A 14 -7.90 3.91 -4.65
CA SER A 14 -8.19 5.02 -3.75
C SER A 14 -7.39 6.25 -4.14
N VAL A 15 -8.03 7.42 -4.16
CA VAL A 15 -7.40 8.71 -4.49
C VAL A 15 -7.94 9.77 -3.55
N ALA A 16 -7.06 10.62 -3.03
CA ALA A 16 -7.44 11.77 -2.22
C ALA A 16 -6.60 13.00 -2.58
N ILE A 17 -7.22 14.17 -2.42
CA ILE A 17 -6.57 15.48 -2.51
C ILE A 17 -6.70 16.14 -1.14
N LEU A 18 -5.59 16.57 -0.57
CA LEU A 18 -5.55 17.21 0.74
C LEU A 18 -4.85 18.58 0.64
N GLU A 19 -5.24 19.49 1.54
CA GLU A 19 -4.46 20.69 1.85
C GLU A 19 -4.02 20.59 3.31
N ASP A 20 -2.73 20.38 3.51
CA ASP A 20 -2.18 19.95 4.79
C ASP A 20 -2.90 18.68 5.29
N GLU A 21 -3.47 18.69 6.49
CA GLU A 21 -4.25 17.54 7.00
C GLU A 21 -5.73 17.56 6.58
N ALA A 22 -6.20 18.66 5.96
CA ALA A 22 -7.59 18.82 5.57
C ALA A 22 -7.90 18.09 4.27
N LEU A 23 -8.90 17.21 4.30
CA LEU A 23 -9.41 16.54 3.12
C LEU A 23 -10.19 17.53 2.25
N LEU A 24 -9.82 17.66 0.97
CA LEU A 24 -10.56 18.42 -0.04
C LEU A 24 -11.49 17.53 -0.86
N ALA A 25 -10.98 16.41 -1.36
CA ALA A 25 -11.77 15.44 -2.12
C ALA A 25 -11.17 14.06 -2.01
N GLU A 26 -12.01 13.02 -2.01
CA GLU A 26 -11.60 11.63 -2.06
C GLU A 26 -12.54 10.76 -2.86
N THR A 27 -12.05 9.62 -3.33
CA THR A 27 -12.87 8.53 -3.84
C THR A 27 -12.15 7.21 -3.73
N THR A 28 -12.89 6.17 -3.39
CA THR A 28 -12.40 4.79 -3.43
C THR A 28 -13.33 3.95 -4.32
N LEU A 29 -12.76 3.33 -5.34
CA LEU A 29 -13.50 2.54 -6.33
C LEU A 29 -13.11 1.07 -6.23
N THR A 30 -14.12 0.21 -6.01
CA THR A 30 -13.96 -1.25 -6.02
C THR A 30 -14.61 -1.80 -7.27
N ILE A 31 -13.93 -1.66 -8.41
CA ILE A 31 -14.44 -2.06 -9.72
C ILE A 31 -13.48 -3.01 -10.42
N LYS A 32 -14.03 -3.93 -11.23
CA LYS A 32 -13.24 -4.87 -12.06
C LYS A 32 -12.57 -4.19 -13.28
N LYS A 33 -12.34 -2.87 -13.22
CA LYS A 33 -11.66 -2.14 -14.31
C LYS A 33 -10.17 -2.10 -14.06
N ASN A 34 -9.43 -1.99 -15.14
CA ASN A 34 -7.98 -1.86 -15.07
C ASN A 34 -7.61 -0.48 -14.47
N HIS A 35 -6.83 -0.48 -13.41
CA HIS A 35 -6.37 0.74 -12.76
C HIS A 35 -5.61 1.68 -13.71
N SER A 36 -4.91 1.14 -14.72
CA SER A 36 -4.14 1.96 -15.68
C SER A 36 -5.01 2.91 -16.52
N ILE A 37 -6.26 2.56 -16.78
CA ILE A 37 -7.19 3.43 -17.53
C ILE A 37 -8.10 4.24 -16.63
N THR A 38 -8.12 3.96 -15.31
CA THR A 38 -9.05 4.58 -14.36
C THR A 38 -8.37 5.64 -13.50
N LEU A 39 -7.09 5.44 -13.13
CA LEU A 39 -6.38 6.30 -12.18
C LEU A 39 -6.33 7.76 -12.63
N MET A 40 -5.82 8.05 -13.82
CA MET A 40 -5.70 9.44 -14.30
C MET A 40 -7.04 10.15 -14.46
N PRO A 41 -8.09 9.54 -15.05
CA PRO A 41 -9.42 10.14 -15.08
C PRO A 41 -10.01 10.47 -13.71
N VAL A 42 -9.74 9.62 -12.70
CA VAL A 42 -10.20 9.87 -11.32
C VAL A 42 -9.44 11.04 -10.69
N ILE A 43 -8.14 11.10 -10.88
CA ILE A 43 -7.32 12.23 -10.42
C ILE A 43 -7.82 13.54 -11.05
N ASP A 44 -7.98 13.56 -12.37
CA ASP A 44 -8.46 14.73 -13.11
C ASP A 44 -9.85 15.18 -12.63
N PHE A 45 -10.78 14.23 -12.48
CA PHE A 45 -12.11 14.50 -11.95
C PHE A 45 -12.04 15.16 -10.55
N LEU A 46 -11.30 14.58 -9.60
CA LEU A 46 -11.22 15.11 -8.23
C LEU A 46 -10.58 16.52 -8.22
N MET A 47 -9.51 16.73 -9.02
CA MET A 47 -8.84 18.02 -9.13
C MET A 47 -9.82 19.12 -9.60
N GLN A 48 -10.65 18.82 -10.61
CA GLN A 48 -11.67 19.72 -11.11
C GLN A 48 -12.74 20.04 -10.08
N GLN A 49 -13.15 19.07 -9.24
CA GLN A 49 -14.18 19.30 -8.22
C GLN A 49 -13.73 20.27 -7.11
N VAL A 50 -12.44 20.44 -6.94
CA VAL A 50 -11.84 21.32 -5.92
C VAL A 50 -11.15 22.54 -6.51
N ASP A 51 -11.43 22.83 -7.78
CA ASP A 51 -10.86 23.98 -8.52
C ASP A 51 -9.33 24.05 -8.49
N LEU A 52 -8.66 22.88 -8.52
CA LEU A 52 -7.20 22.76 -8.56
C LEU A 52 -6.71 22.31 -9.93
N THR A 53 -5.53 22.78 -10.30
CA THR A 53 -4.76 22.33 -11.45
C THR A 53 -3.53 21.53 -10.99
N PRO A 54 -2.92 20.70 -11.83
CA PRO A 54 -1.70 19.96 -11.45
C PRO A 54 -0.57 20.87 -10.93
N LYS A 55 -0.53 22.13 -11.34
CA LYS A 55 0.49 23.11 -10.91
C LYS A 55 0.29 23.59 -9.47
N ASP A 56 -0.87 23.34 -8.90
CA ASP A 56 -1.18 23.73 -7.52
C ASP A 56 -0.71 22.68 -6.50
N LEU A 57 -0.28 21.50 -6.98
CA LEU A 57 0.22 20.42 -6.13
C LEU A 57 1.67 20.69 -5.70
N ASP A 58 1.96 20.40 -4.45
CA ASP A 58 3.29 20.50 -3.85
C ASP A 58 3.95 19.12 -3.68
N ARG A 59 3.12 18.05 -3.55
CA ARG A 59 3.60 16.69 -3.24
C ARG A 59 2.67 15.62 -3.80
N VAL A 60 3.27 14.51 -4.27
CA VAL A 60 2.58 13.25 -4.54
C VAL A 60 2.93 12.24 -3.46
N VAL A 61 1.94 11.57 -2.91
CA VAL A 61 2.10 10.47 -1.96
C VAL A 61 1.49 9.21 -2.56
N VAL A 62 2.22 8.11 -2.54
CA VAL A 62 1.78 6.87 -3.19
C VAL A 62 2.02 5.65 -2.31
N ALA A 63 1.05 4.73 -2.30
CA ALA A 63 1.28 3.42 -1.74
C ALA A 63 2.31 2.65 -2.60
N GLU A 64 3.46 2.35 -2.01
CA GLU A 64 4.60 1.76 -2.72
C GLU A 64 4.65 0.22 -2.65
N GLY A 65 3.78 -0.38 -1.85
CA GLY A 65 3.73 -1.82 -1.62
C GLY A 65 3.65 -2.19 -0.14
N PRO A 66 3.45 -3.48 0.13
CA PRO A 66 3.28 -4.59 -0.81
C PRO A 66 1.91 -4.60 -1.52
N GLY A 67 1.74 -5.50 -2.51
CA GLY A 67 0.45 -5.68 -3.17
C GLY A 67 0.55 -6.27 -4.59
N SER A 68 -0.47 -6.01 -5.39
CA SER A 68 -0.52 -6.42 -6.80
C SER A 68 0.65 -5.87 -7.59
N TYR A 69 1.43 -6.75 -8.19
CA TYR A 69 2.60 -6.39 -9.01
C TYR A 69 2.28 -5.34 -10.10
N THR A 70 1.19 -5.57 -10.85
CA THR A 70 0.74 -4.62 -11.88
C THR A 70 0.23 -3.32 -11.26
N GLY A 71 -0.55 -3.41 -10.18
CA GLY A 71 -1.09 -2.25 -9.47
C GLY A 71 0.02 -1.34 -8.96
N LEU A 72 0.99 -1.89 -8.27
CA LEU A 72 2.14 -1.12 -7.74
C LEU A 72 2.94 -0.42 -8.84
N ARG A 73 3.14 -1.09 -9.99
CA ARG A 73 3.82 -0.45 -11.12
C ARG A 73 3.02 0.72 -11.69
N ILE A 74 1.70 0.59 -11.79
CA ILE A 74 0.83 1.68 -12.23
C ILE A 74 0.95 2.86 -11.26
N ALA A 75 0.80 2.62 -9.95
CA ALA A 75 0.90 3.66 -8.93
C ALA A 75 2.26 4.36 -8.98
N VAL A 76 3.34 3.62 -8.82
CA VAL A 76 4.69 4.18 -8.74
C VAL A 76 5.10 4.90 -10.02
N ALA A 77 4.80 4.32 -11.21
CA ALA A 77 5.11 4.98 -12.48
C ALA A 77 4.33 6.30 -12.65
N THR A 78 3.04 6.31 -12.31
CA THR A 78 2.21 7.53 -12.34
C THR A 78 2.74 8.58 -11.37
N ALA A 79 3.03 8.20 -10.12
CA ALA A 79 3.56 9.10 -9.09
C ALA A 79 4.89 9.73 -9.51
N LYS A 80 5.84 8.91 -10.00
CA LYS A 80 7.13 9.39 -10.52
C LYS A 80 6.97 10.34 -11.68
N THR A 81 6.09 10.01 -12.63
CA THR A 81 5.85 10.85 -13.80
C THR A 81 5.27 12.20 -13.41
N LEU A 82 4.26 12.22 -12.53
CA LEU A 82 3.66 13.44 -12.03
C LEU A 82 4.69 14.28 -11.28
N ALA A 83 5.37 13.70 -10.29
CA ALA A 83 6.35 14.41 -9.47
C ALA A 83 7.50 14.97 -10.32
N HIS A 84 8.01 14.20 -11.28
CA HIS A 84 9.06 14.64 -12.19
C HIS A 84 8.61 15.79 -13.10
N THR A 85 7.43 15.64 -13.71
CA THR A 85 6.93 16.63 -14.69
C THR A 85 6.56 17.97 -14.02
N LEU A 86 6.04 17.91 -12.80
CA LEU A 86 5.63 19.09 -12.03
C LEU A 86 6.78 19.68 -11.20
N GLY A 87 7.89 18.96 -11.04
CA GLY A 87 9.02 19.38 -10.20
C GLY A 87 8.69 19.43 -8.71
N ILE A 88 7.80 18.50 -8.25
CA ILE A 88 7.30 18.45 -6.87
C ILE A 88 7.82 17.20 -6.14
N GLU A 89 7.59 17.15 -4.84
CA GLU A 89 8.04 16.08 -3.97
C GLU A 89 7.27 14.76 -4.20
N LEU A 90 7.95 13.64 -3.99
CA LEU A 90 7.38 12.29 -3.98
C LEU A 90 7.64 11.60 -2.65
N VAL A 91 6.62 10.94 -2.10
CA VAL A 91 6.71 10.14 -0.87
C VAL A 91 6.07 8.78 -1.11
N GLY A 92 6.74 7.71 -0.67
CA GLY A 92 6.19 6.35 -0.63
C GLY A 92 5.66 6.02 0.76
N VAL A 93 4.55 5.28 0.82
CA VAL A 93 3.91 4.83 2.06
C VAL A 93 3.56 3.35 1.93
N SER A 94 3.65 2.60 3.03
CA SER A 94 3.24 1.19 3.02
C SER A 94 1.77 1.02 2.64
N SER A 95 1.51 0.11 1.68
CA SER A 95 0.13 -0.26 1.31
C SER A 95 -0.59 -1.01 2.43
N LEU A 96 0.13 -1.72 3.31
CA LEU A 96 -0.47 -2.39 4.47
C LEU A 96 -0.91 -1.37 5.52
N LEU A 97 -0.09 -0.36 5.79
CA LEU A 97 -0.47 0.70 6.73
C LEU A 97 -1.68 1.50 6.24
N ALA A 98 -1.86 1.64 4.93
CA ALA A 98 -3.04 2.26 4.33
C ALA A 98 -4.36 1.49 4.56
N LEU A 99 -4.29 0.21 4.97
CA LEU A 99 -5.45 -0.61 5.33
C LEU A 99 -5.84 -0.50 6.80
N VAL A 100 -4.96 0.04 7.64
CA VAL A 100 -5.19 0.15 9.08
C VAL A 100 -6.10 1.35 9.36
N PRO A 101 -7.31 1.17 9.90
CA PRO A 101 -8.14 2.28 10.33
C PRO A 101 -7.48 3.06 11.47
N ASP A 102 -7.81 4.35 11.55
CA ASP A 102 -7.46 5.15 12.72
C ASP A 102 -8.24 4.65 13.96
N ASP A 103 -7.76 4.95 15.15
CA ASP A 103 -8.43 4.69 16.45
C ASP A 103 -8.63 3.21 16.81
N LEU A 104 -7.85 2.28 16.27
CA LEU A 104 -7.83 0.89 16.72
C LEU A 104 -6.82 0.68 17.86
N GLU A 105 -7.29 0.08 18.94
CA GLU A 105 -6.42 -0.32 20.05
C GLU A 105 -5.88 -1.75 19.88
N GLY A 106 -4.74 -2.02 20.54
CA GLY A 106 -4.10 -3.32 20.52
C GLY A 106 -3.30 -3.58 19.24
N LEU A 107 -3.08 -4.86 18.95
CA LEU A 107 -2.35 -5.28 17.75
C LEU A 107 -3.28 -5.26 16.54
N VAL A 108 -2.96 -4.48 15.53
CA VAL A 108 -3.66 -4.45 14.25
C VAL A 108 -2.80 -5.14 13.20
N VAL A 109 -3.40 -6.12 12.52
CA VAL A 109 -2.74 -6.95 11.52
C VAL A 109 -3.42 -6.76 10.16
N PRO A 110 -2.97 -5.80 9.33
CA PRO A 110 -3.43 -5.70 7.96
C PRO A 110 -2.93 -6.87 7.13
N VAL A 111 -3.83 -7.43 6.32
CA VAL A 111 -3.52 -8.56 5.43
C VAL A 111 -4.01 -8.28 4.01
N MET A 112 -3.19 -8.66 3.02
CA MET A 112 -3.54 -8.74 1.61
C MET A 112 -3.34 -10.17 1.14
N ASP A 113 -4.30 -10.73 0.41
CA ASP A 113 -4.23 -12.09 -0.13
C ASP A 113 -3.10 -12.21 -1.17
N ALA A 114 -2.07 -12.99 -0.84
CA ALA A 114 -0.95 -13.30 -1.73
C ALA A 114 -1.10 -14.68 -2.41
N ARG A 115 -2.30 -15.28 -2.34
CA ARG A 115 -2.70 -16.57 -2.87
C ARG A 115 -2.06 -17.78 -2.17
N ARG A 116 -2.67 -18.95 -2.36
CA ARG A 116 -2.18 -20.25 -1.82
C ARG A 116 -1.98 -20.21 -0.31
N ASN A 117 -2.94 -19.64 0.42
CA ASN A 117 -2.92 -19.45 1.87
C ASN A 117 -1.71 -18.64 2.38
N ASN A 118 -1.15 -17.76 1.53
CA ASN A 118 -0.16 -16.78 1.93
C ASN A 118 -0.77 -15.38 1.88
N VAL A 119 -0.21 -14.50 2.70
CA VAL A 119 -0.60 -13.10 2.78
C VAL A 119 0.63 -12.20 2.77
N TYR A 120 0.46 -10.97 2.30
CA TYR A 120 1.28 -9.89 2.80
C TYR A 120 0.66 -9.41 4.09
N ALA A 121 1.45 -9.28 5.14
CA ALA A 121 0.99 -8.84 6.46
C ALA A 121 2.01 -7.92 7.13
N GLY A 122 1.51 -7.05 7.98
CA GLY A 122 2.26 -6.23 8.92
C GLY A 122 1.67 -6.36 10.31
N PHE A 123 2.38 -5.89 11.31
CA PHE A 123 1.96 -5.93 12.70
C PHE A 123 2.13 -4.53 13.27
N TYR A 124 1.01 -3.87 13.58
CA TYR A 124 0.99 -2.47 13.96
C TYR A 124 0.35 -2.27 15.32
N GLN A 125 0.83 -1.29 16.04
CA GLN A 125 0.22 -0.77 17.26
C GLN A 125 0.34 0.76 17.22
N GLU A 126 -0.79 1.46 17.31
CA GLU A 126 -0.83 2.94 17.19
C GLU A 126 -0.10 3.45 15.93
N ASP A 127 -0.36 2.85 14.78
CA ASP A 127 0.32 3.09 13.49
C ASP A 127 1.84 2.85 13.47
N GLN A 128 2.42 2.34 14.55
CA GLN A 128 3.82 1.96 14.61
C GLN A 128 4.00 0.49 14.24
N LEU A 129 4.94 0.22 13.36
CA LEU A 129 5.30 -1.15 12.98
C LEU A 129 6.03 -1.84 14.15
N VAL A 130 5.42 -2.85 14.75
CA VAL A 130 6.00 -3.60 15.88
C VAL A 130 6.73 -4.87 15.44
N ALA A 131 6.47 -5.36 14.22
CA ALA A 131 7.26 -6.41 13.58
C ALA A 131 7.29 -6.17 12.06
N PRO A 132 8.38 -6.55 11.35
CA PRO A 132 8.54 -6.28 9.93
C PRO A 132 7.39 -6.80 9.08
N GLU A 133 6.97 -6.00 8.11
CA GLU A 133 6.09 -6.46 7.04
C GLU A 133 6.74 -7.59 6.25
N GLY A 134 5.92 -8.52 5.76
CA GLY A 134 6.44 -9.65 5.02
C GLY A 134 5.39 -10.39 4.21
N HIS A 135 5.89 -11.36 3.43
CA HIS A 135 5.08 -12.37 2.77
C HIS A 135 5.15 -13.65 3.59
N PHE A 136 4.02 -14.07 4.18
CA PHE A 136 3.95 -15.15 5.15
C PHE A 136 2.88 -16.18 4.78
N PRO A 137 3.07 -17.47 5.12
CA PRO A 137 1.95 -18.39 5.32
C PRO A 137 0.99 -17.81 6.37
N PHE A 138 -0.32 -17.93 6.15
CA PHE A 138 -1.29 -17.27 7.05
C PHE A 138 -1.24 -17.87 8.47
N GLU A 139 -0.91 -19.16 8.59
CA GLU A 139 -0.70 -19.83 9.87
C GLU A 139 0.39 -19.14 10.72
N GLU A 140 1.49 -18.74 10.10
CA GLU A 140 2.57 -18.00 10.77
C GLU A 140 2.09 -16.64 11.29
N VAL A 141 1.22 -15.95 10.54
CA VAL A 141 0.63 -14.69 10.98
C VAL A 141 -0.26 -14.91 12.21
N LEU A 142 -1.06 -15.97 12.23
CA LEU A 142 -1.89 -16.33 13.38
C LEU A 142 -1.03 -16.65 14.62
N GLU A 143 0.05 -17.41 14.47
CA GLU A 143 0.98 -17.73 15.57
C GLU A 143 1.62 -16.47 16.16
N ARG A 144 2.07 -15.55 15.31
CA ARG A 144 2.65 -14.27 15.73
C ARG A 144 1.62 -13.39 16.44
N ALA A 145 0.40 -13.32 15.90
CA ALA A 145 -0.69 -12.53 16.48
C ALA A 145 -1.15 -13.08 17.84
N ALA A 146 -1.05 -14.41 18.06
CA ALA A 146 -1.45 -15.08 19.31
C ALA A 146 -0.69 -14.60 20.55
N THR A 147 0.42 -13.89 20.37
CA THR A 147 1.20 -13.32 21.49
C THR A 147 0.55 -12.09 22.12
N SER A 148 -0.47 -11.51 21.48
CA SER A 148 -1.16 -10.29 21.91
C SER A 148 -2.56 -10.62 22.44
N GLU A 149 -2.98 -9.96 23.50
CA GLU A 149 -4.30 -10.18 24.13
C GLU A 149 -5.45 -9.63 23.25
N GLN A 150 -5.21 -8.50 22.61
CA GLN A 150 -6.18 -7.84 21.73
C GLN A 150 -5.63 -7.75 20.33
N VAL A 151 -6.29 -8.42 19.39
CA VAL A 151 -5.88 -8.51 17.98
C VAL A 151 -7.04 -8.17 17.07
N THR A 152 -6.77 -7.31 16.10
CA THR A 152 -7.71 -6.99 15.02
C THR A 152 -7.07 -7.23 13.66
N PHE A 153 -7.64 -8.13 12.86
CA PHE A 153 -7.24 -8.32 11.47
C PHE A 153 -8.05 -7.41 10.55
N VAL A 154 -7.39 -6.75 9.61
CA VAL A 154 -8.03 -5.83 8.66
C VAL A 154 -7.53 -6.08 7.23
N GLY A 155 -8.20 -5.50 6.23
CA GLY A 155 -7.84 -5.67 4.82
C GLY A 155 -8.60 -6.82 4.15
N GLU A 156 -7.92 -7.67 3.39
CA GLU A 156 -8.53 -8.75 2.61
C GLU A 156 -8.76 -10.03 3.47
N VAL A 157 -9.53 -9.89 4.56
CA VAL A 157 -9.72 -10.94 5.58
C VAL A 157 -10.76 -12.02 5.22
N THR A 158 -11.61 -11.78 4.22
CA THR A 158 -12.76 -12.67 3.91
C THR A 158 -12.35 -14.12 3.68
N ALA A 159 -11.24 -14.37 2.98
CA ALA A 159 -10.75 -15.73 2.71
C ALA A 159 -10.19 -16.45 3.95
N PHE A 160 -9.92 -15.72 5.02
CA PHE A 160 -9.21 -16.20 6.21
C PHE A 160 -10.08 -16.25 7.47
N LYS A 161 -11.35 -15.86 7.40
CA LYS A 161 -12.29 -15.73 8.54
C LYS A 161 -12.37 -17.00 9.39
N GLU A 162 -12.49 -18.16 8.76
CA GLU A 162 -12.60 -19.45 9.48
C GLU A 162 -11.32 -19.80 10.23
N GLN A 163 -10.16 -19.52 9.63
CA GLN A 163 -8.86 -19.74 10.25
C GLN A 163 -8.65 -18.80 11.44
N ILE A 164 -9.01 -17.52 11.31
CA ILE A 164 -8.96 -16.54 12.41
C ILE A 164 -9.85 -17.01 13.55
N ALA A 165 -11.12 -17.30 13.27
CA ALA A 165 -12.09 -17.67 14.31
C ALA A 165 -11.72 -18.96 15.03
N SER A 166 -11.10 -19.93 14.34
CA SER A 166 -10.68 -21.19 14.96
C SER A 166 -9.40 -21.07 15.79
N SER A 167 -8.43 -20.28 15.34
CA SER A 167 -7.12 -20.14 15.99
C SER A 167 -7.10 -19.05 17.06
N LEU A 168 -7.82 -17.96 16.84
CA LEU A 168 -7.87 -16.78 17.70
C LEU A 168 -9.33 -16.36 17.97
N PRO A 169 -10.11 -17.09 18.79
CA PRO A 169 -11.54 -16.85 18.96
C PRO A 169 -11.90 -15.48 19.55
N ARG A 170 -10.93 -14.76 20.13
CA ARG A 170 -11.12 -13.41 20.69
C ARG A 170 -10.71 -12.30 19.71
N ALA A 171 -10.04 -12.63 18.60
CA ALA A 171 -9.64 -11.66 17.61
C ALA A 171 -10.87 -11.10 16.88
N THR A 172 -10.84 -9.82 16.60
CA THR A 172 -11.78 -9.17 15.68
C THR A 172 -11.23 -9.16 14.27
N TYR A 173 -12.12 -9.12 13.28
CA TYR A 173 -11.71 -9.01 11.88
C TYR A 173 -12.80 -8.35 11.04
N TYR A 174 -12.39 -7.47 10.12
CA TYR A 174 -13.30 -6.87 9.13
C TYR A 174 -12.53 -6.40 7.89
N GLU A 175 -13.21 -6.37 6.75
CA GLU A 175 -12.59 -5.90 5.52
C GLU A 175 -12.40 -4.38 5.56
N THR A 176 -11.19 -3.94 5.16
CA THR A 176 -10.90 -2.54 4.89
C THR A 176 -10.40 -2.37 3.47
N LEU A 177 -10.59 -1.19 2.94
CA LEU A 177 -10.04 -0.77 1.66
C LEU A 177 -8.88 0.20 1.90
N PRO A 178 -7.95 0.34 0.94
CA PRO A 178 -6.91 1.37 1.04
C PRO A 178 -7.53 2.75 1.26
N ASP A 179 -7.00 3.49 2.22
CA ASP A 179 -7.41 4.85 2.55
C ASP A 179 -6.38 5.85 2.03
N ALA A 180 -6.72 6.54 0.93
CA ALA A 180 -5.84 7.55 0.35
C ALA A 180 -5.72 8.81 1.24
N VAL A 181 -6.69 9.09 2.11
CA VAL A 181 -6.59 10.20 3.08
C VAL A 181 -5.51 9.89 4.11
N LYS A 182 -5.51 8.67 4.64
CA LYS A 182 -4.47 8.18 5.55
C LYS A 182 -3.10 8.20 4.88
N ILE A 183 -2.99 7.71 3.63
CA ILE A 183 -1.76 7.78 2.83
C ILE A 183 -1.25 9.23 2.76
N GLY A 184 -2.12 10.18 2.45
CA GLY A 184 -1.78 11.59 2.38
C GLY A 184 -1.25 12.13 3.70
N ARG A 185 -1.95 11.87 4.81
CA ARG A 185 -1.54 12.31 6.16
C ARG A 185 -0.21 11.68 6.62
N LEU A 186 0.02 10.41 6.31
CA LEU A 186 1.30 9.76 6.55
C LEU A 186 2.42 10.41 5.74
N GLY A 187 2.13 10.70 4.46
CA GLY A 187 3.09 11.33 3.57
C GLY A 187 3.44 12.77 3.95
N LEU A 188 2.60 13.49 4.70
CA LEU A 188 2.95 14.81 5.25
C LEU A 188 4.11 14.73 6.26
N LYS A 189 4.20 13.63 7.00
CA LYS A 189 5.16 13.43 8.10
C LYS A 189 6.47 12.78 7.63
N GLN A 190 6.52 12.30 6.38
CA GLN A 190 7.69 11.60 5.85
C GLN A 190 8.55 12.49 4.96
N ALA A 191 9.84 12.19 4.91
CA ALA A 191 10.77 12.86 4.00
C ALA A 191 10.55 12.42 2.55
N PRO A 192 10.70 13.33 1.57
CA PRO A 192 10.66 13.00 0.17
C PRO A 192 11.73 11.97 -0.23
N VAL A 193 11.41 11.13 -1.21
CA VAL A 193 12.33 10.13 -1.76
C VAL A 193 13.01 10.64 -3.03
N SER A 194 14.15 10.03 -3.38
CA SER A 194 14.80 10.25 -4.68
C SER A 194 13.91 9.69 -5.80
N LEU A 195 13.46 10.55 -6.71
CA LEU A 195 12.66 10.13 -7.87
C LEU A 195 13.35 9.06 -8.70
N HIS A 196 14.68 9.14 -8.84
CA HIS A 196 15.44 8.19 -9.66
C HIS A 196 15.42 6.79 -9.07
N ASP A 197 15.63 6.68 -7.76
CA ASP A 197 15.80 5.41 -7.06
C ASP A 197 14.48 4.81 -6.57
N PHE A 198 13.38 5.57 -6.59
CA PHE A 198 12.10 5.12 -6.12
C PHE A 198 11.53 4.01 -7.00
N VAL A 199 11.29 2.86 -6.39
CA VAL A 199 10.74 1.65 -7.03
C VAL A 199 9.69 1.01 -6.14
N PRO A 200 8.75 0.22 -6.68
CA PRO A 200 7.80 -0.50 -5.84
C PRO A 200 8.48 -1.42 -4.82
N HIS A 201 7.93 -1.46 -3.61
CA HIS A 201 8.40 -2.34 -2.55
C HIS A 201 7.80 -3.74 -2.69
N TYR A 202 8.54 -4.64 -3.35
CA TYR A 202 8.12 -6.02 -3.55
C TYR A 202 8.60 -6.89 -2.39
N LEU A 203 7.66 -7.38 -1.54
CA LEU A 203 7.97 -8.33 -0.46
C LEU A 203 8.05 -9.79 -0.94
N LYS A 204 7.66 -10.05 -2.18
CA LYS A 204 7.78 -11.35 -2.83
C LYS A 204 8.47 -11.19 -4.16
N ARG A 205 9.44 -12.06 -4.44
CA ARG A 205 10.02 -12.17 -5.79
C ARG A 205 8.97 -12.66 -6.78
N VAL A 206 9.11 -12.29 -8.05
CA VAL A 206 8.24 -12.83 -9.10
C VAL A 206 8.49 -14.33 -9.29
N GLU A 207 7.43 -15.10 -9.58
CA GLU A 207 7.50 -16.56 -9.69
C GLU A 207 8.55 -17.04 -10.70
N ALA A 208 8.79 -16.27 -11.77
CA ALA A 208 9.84 -16.55 -12.75
C ALA A 208 11.25 -16.45 -12.14
N GLU A 209 11.48 -15.48 -11.27
CA GLU A 209 12.74 -15.31 -10.55
C GLU A 209 12.93 -16.40 -9.47
N GLU A 210 11.87 -16.72 -8.73
CA GLU A 210 11.89 -17.82 -7.76
C GLU A 210 12.21 -19.16 -8.45
N ASN A 211 11.62 -19.45 -9.61
CA ASN A 211 11.88 -20.65 -10.37
C ASN A 211 13.29 -20.68 -10.95
N TRP A 212 13.79 -19.54 -11.44
CA TRP A 212 15.16 -19.44 -11.93
C TRP A 212 16.19 -19.68 -10.84
N LEU A 213 15.95 -19.18 -9.62
CA LEU A 213 16.84 -19.34 -8.46
C LEU A 213 16.88 -20.77 -7.92
N LYS A 214 15.90 -21.63 -8.23
CA LYS A 214 15.97 -23.06 -7.86
C LYS A 214 17.09 -23.81 -8.57
N ASP A 215 17.39 -23.38 -9.79
CA ASP A 215 18.39 -24.02 -10.66
C ASP A 215 19.67 -23.18 -10.80
N HIS A 216 19.69 -21.93 -10.28
CA HIS A 216 20.79 -20.98 -10.44
C HIS A 216 21.08 -20.27 -9.12
N THR A 217 22.35 -20.09 -8.82
CA THR A 217 22.80 -19.18 -7.74
C THR A 217 22.81 -17.74 -8.21
N GLU A 218 22.35 -16.79 -7.38
CA GLU A 218 22.52 -15.38 -7.67
C GLU A 218 23.99 -15.05 -7.90
N SER A 219 24.34 -14.58 -9.11
CA SER A 219 25.65 -13.98 -9.31
C SER A 219 25.67 -12.63 -8.59
N THR A 220 26.64 -12.43 -7.70
CA THR A 220 26.91 -11.16 -7.03
C THR A 220 27.34 -10.04 -7.98
N THR A 221 27.41 -10.32 -9.29
CA THR A 221 27.80 -9.37 -10.31
C THR A 221 26.55 -8.71 -10.89
N SER A 222 26.29 -7.47 -10.52
CA SER A 222 25.29 -6.62 -11.18
C SER A 222 25.62 -6.50 -12.68
N TYR A 223 24.75 -7.04 -13.54
CA TYR A 223 24.86 -6.86 -14.99
C TYR A 223 24.51 -5.43 -15.45
N ILE A 224 23.98 -4.62 -14.56
CA ILE A 224 23.68 -3.21 -14.81
C ILE A 224 24.89 -2.40 -14.34
N LYS A 225 25.79 -2.06 -15.26
CA LYS A 225 26.75 -0.99 -15.03
C LYS A 225 25.95 0.31 -14.90
N ARG A 226 25.91 0.89 -13.70
CA ARG A 226 25.47 2.27 -13.54
C ARG A 226 26.46 3.15 -14.29
N LEU A 227 25.97 3.82 -15.34
CA LEU A 227 26.70 4.89 -16.04
C LEU A 227 26.62 6.16 -15.18
#